data_ec08de4aad277cfa9a6b7f4ba9cd76b6
#
_entry.id   ec08de4aad277cfa9a6b7f4ba9cd76b6
#
_cell.length_a   1.000
_cell.length_b   1.000
_cell.length_c   1.000
_cell.angle_alpha   90.00
_cell.angle_beta   90.00
_cell.angle_gamma   90.00
#
_symmetry.space_group_name_H-M   'P 1'
#
loop_
_entity.id
_entity.type
_entity.pdbx_description
1 polymer ?
#
loop_
_entity_poly.entity_id
_entity_poly.type
_entity_poly.pdbx_seq_one_letter_code
_entity_poly.pdbx_strand_id
1 'polypeptide(L)'
;MSEPIWSYVTPGIPDELFDRLPGIPMSKCETRLLIIGQLRLKADSILWDIGAGTGTIPIETGLLCPKGKIVAIERDEDVAGLIAKNCQKFGVKNVEIKIGSAPECLTSLSTDPDRICIEGGRSVSEILEYCWERLQNEGRAIATTNSLEGLYAISESFAKLQARNVEVVQSSVNRLETRGNRQVFAAVSPMFIISGEKL
;
A
#
# COMPACT_ATOMS: atom_id res chain seq x y z
N MET A 1 -25.75 16.47 -6.09
CA MET A 1 -24.47 15.87 -5.67
C MET A 1 -23.92 15.16 -6.88
N SER A 2 -22.70 15.42 -7.30
CA SER A 2 -22.06 14.68 -8.39
C SER A 2 -21.92 13.22 -8.01
N GLU A 3 -22.12 12.30 -8.95
CA GLU A 3 -21.87 10.88 -8.73
C GLU A 3 -20.41 10.66 -8.34
N PRO A 4 -20.13 9.66 -7.46
CA PRO A 4 -18.75 9.34 -7.07
C PRO A 4 -17.97 8.87 -8.31
N ILE A 5 -16.71 9.28 -8.43
CA ILE A 5 -15.83 8.88 -9.55
C ILE A 5 -15.63 7.36 -9.60
N TRP A 6 -15.70 6.70 -8.45
CA TRP A 6 -15.68 5.24 -8.31
C TRP A 6 -16.89 4.79 -7.51
N SER A 7 -17.86 4.22 -8.18
CA SER A 7 -19.13 3.75 -7.58
C SER A 7 -19.16 2.23 -7.34
N TYR A 8 -18.07 1.54 -7.67
CA TYR A 8 -17.98 0.08 -7.53
C TYR A 8 -17.52 -0.30 -6.12
N VAL A 9 -18.00 -1.44 -5.64
CA VAL A 9 -17.60 -2.03 -4.35
C VAL A 9 -16.24 -2.70 -4.43
N THR A 10 -15.90 -3.25 -5.60
CA THR A 10 -14.62 -3.93 -5.81
C THR A 10 -13.48 -2.92 -5.96
N PRO A 11 -12.29 -3.20 -5.42
CA PRO A 11 -11.10 -2.41 -5.70
C PRO A 11 -10.67 -2.57 -7.17
N GLY A 12 -9.69 -1.81 -7.60
CA GLY A 12 -9.16 -1.85 -8.96
C GLY A 12 -9.44 -0.57 -9.73
N ILE A 13 -9.37 0.57 -9.05
CA ILE A 13 -9.49 1.88 -9.70
C ILE A 13 -8.42 2.00 -10.80
N PRO A 14 -8.80 2.34 -12.05
CA PRO A 14 -7.84 2.54 -13.14
C PRO A 14 -6.75 3.56 -12.78
N ASP A 15 -5.50 3.25 -13.14
CA ASP A 15 -4.33 4.08 -12.83
C ASP A 15 -4.46 5.53 -13.32
N GLU A 16 -5.13 5.73 -14.45
CA GLU A 16 -5.36 7.03 -15.10
C GLU A 16 -6.34 7.93 -14.36
N LEU A 17 -7.13 7.37 -13.44
CA LEU A 17 -8.05 8.17 -12.63
C LEU A 17 -7.36 8.85 -11.45
N PHE A 18 -6.15 8.44 -11.08
CA PHE A 18 -5.38 9.10 -10.03
C PHE A 18 -4.59 10.28 -10.58
N ASP A 19 -4.61 11.40 -9.85
CA ASP A 19 -3.69 12.50 -10.08
C ASP A 19 -2.28 12.05 -9.72
N ARG A 20 -1.30 12.36 -10.57
CA ARG A 20 0.09 11.90 -10.44
C ARG A 20 1.08 13.02 -10.66
N LEU A 21 2.22 12.93 -10.01
CA LEU A 21 3.40 13.75 -10.32
C LEU A 21 4.41 12.93 -11.14
N PRO A 22 5.08 13.57 -12.12
CA PRO A 22 6.14 12.92 -12.88
C PRO A 22 7.24 12.37 -11.96
N GLY A 23 7.69 11.14 -12.24
CA GLY A 23 8.78 10.51 -11.47
C GLY A 23 8.37 9.88 -10.14
N ILE A 24 7.14 10.07 -9.67
CA ILE A 24 6.64 9.39 -8.46
C ILE A 24 6.14 7.99 -8.83
N PRO A 25 6.70 6.95 -8.22
CA PRO A 25 6.22 5.59 -8.40
C PRO A 25 4.77 5.45 -7.94
N MET A 26 4.05 4.56 -8.61
CA MET A 26 2.68 4.21 -8.26
C MET A 26 2.48 2.72 -8.47
N SER A 27 2.00 2.03 -7.47
CA SER A 27 1.60 0.63 -7.59
C SER A 27 0.50 0.50 -8.64
N LYS A 28 0.75 -0.33 -9.65
CA LYS A 28 -0.20 -0.56 -10.74
C LYS A 28 -1.44 -1.28 -10.24
N CYS A 29 -2.56 -1.09 -10.93
CA CYS A 29 -3.86 -1.62 -10.53
C CYS A 29 -3.78 -3.10 -10.14
N GLU A 30 -3.14 -3.94 -10.93
CA GLU A 30 -3.02 -5.38 -10.66
C GLU A 30 -2.20 -5.68 -9.40
N THR A 31 -1.12 -4.94 -9.18
CA THR A 31 -0.30 -5.06 -7.96
C THR A 31 -1.10 -4.61 -6.74
N ARG A 32 -1.84 -3.50 -6.85
CA ARG A 32 -2.71 -3.02 -5.77
C ARG A 32 -3.78 -4.04 -5.40
N LEU A 33 -4.42 -4.67 -6.40
CA LEU A 33 -5.42 -5.72 -6.16
C LEU A 33 -4.84 -6.88 -5.35
N LEU A 34 -3.61 -7.32 -5.65
CA LEU A 34 -2.93 -8.36 -4.89
C LEU A 34 -2.60 -7.89 -3.47
N ILE A 35 -2.07 -6.68 -3.30
CA ILE A 35 -1.78 -6.10 -1.98
C ILE A 35 -3.06 -6.04 -1.14
N ILE A 36 -4.13 -5.45 -1.68
CA ILE A 36 -5.41 -5.28 -0.98
C ILE A 36 -6.02 -6.65 -0.61
N GLY A 37 -5.97 -7.62 -1.53
CA GLY A 37 -6.41 -8.98 -1.25
C GLY A 37 -5.61 -9.64 -0.13
N GLN A 38 -4.29 -9.46 -0.11
CA GLN A 38 -3.41 -10.00 0.91
C GLN A 38 -3.55 -9.30 2.28
N LEU A 39 -4.00 -8.04 2.31
CA LEU A 39 -4.27 -7.32 3.56
C LEU A 39 -5.43 -7.94 4.36
N ARG A 40 -6.35 -8.67 3.73
CA ARG A 40 -7.53 -9.29 4.40
C ARG A 40 -8.27 -8.27 5.26
N LEU A 41 -8.66 -7.15 4.65
CA LEU A 41 -9.29 -6.01 5.33
C LEU A 41 -10.66 -6.37 5.90
N LYS A 42 -10.98 -5.75 7.04
CA LYS A 42 -12.33 -5.68 7.61
C LYS A 42 -12.88 -4.26 7.40
N ALA A 43 -14.18 -4.09 7.51
CA ALA A 43 -14.81 -2.77 7.31
C ALA A 43 -14.36 -1.69 8.32
N ASP A 44 -13.78 -2.11 9.43
CA ASP A 44 -13.27 -1.28 10.53
C ASP A 44 -11.76 -1.37 10.71
N SER A 45 -11.01 -1.93 9.75
CA SER A 45 -9.56 -2.07 9.81
C SER A 45 -8.85 -0.73 9.97
N ILE A 46 -7.78 -0.75 10.77
CA ILE A 46 -6.85 0.36 10.96
C ILE A 46 -5.57 0.03 10.20
N LEU A 47 -5.35 0.68 9.07
CA LEU A 47 -4.19 0.47 8.21
C LEU A 47 -3.14 1.56 8.39
N TRP A 48 -1.89 1.17 8.55
CA TRP A 48 -0.73 2.02 8.29
C TRP A 48 -0.15 1.66 6.92
N ASP A 49 -0.15 2.63 6.01
CA ASP A 49 0.45 2.51 4.67
C ASP A 49 1.71 3.37 4.60
N ILE A 50 2.87 2.71 4.59
CA ILE A 50 4.19 3.34 4.68
C ILE A 50 4.82 3.41 3.28
N GLY A 51 5.16 4.63 2.85
CA GLY A 51 5.56 4.92 1.49
C GLY A 51 4.33 5.08 0.58
N ALA A 52 3.31 5.78 1.06
CA ALA A 52 1.99 5.87 0.43
C ALA A 52 2.00 6.48 -0.99
N GLY A 53 3.06 7.21 -1.36
CA GLY A 53 3.26 7.75 -2.71
C GLY A 53 2.04 8.52 -3.22
N THR A 54 1.49 8.09 -4.34
CA THR A 54 0.29 8.71 -4.95
C THR A 54 -0.99 8.55 -4.12
N GLY A 55 -0.97 7.69 -3.09
CA GLY A 55 -2.12 7.41 -2.23
C GLY A 55 -3.08 6.36 -2.78
N THR A 56 -2.67 5.56 -3.75
CA THR A 56 -3.55 4.58 -4.39
C THR A 56 -4.02 3.49 -3.43
N ILE A 57 -3.15 2.95 -2.59
CA ILE A 57 -3.52 2.00 -1.53
C ILE A 57 -4.42 2.66 -0.48
N PRO A 58 -4.05 3.83 0.12
CA PRO A 58 -4.91 4.50 1.09
C PRO A 58 -6.31 4.80 0.59
N ILE A 59 -6.47 5.19 -0.67
CA ILE A 59 -7.76 5.53 -1.25
C ILE A 59 -8.62 4.28 -1.42
N GLU A 60 -8.10 3.24 -2.07
CA GLU A 60 -8.89 2.02 -2.28
C GLU A 60 -9.22 1.33 -0.95
N THR A 61 -8.28 1.28 -0.01
CA THR A 61 -8.53 0.71 1.32
C THR A 61 -9.48 1.57 2.14
N GLY A 62 -9.40 2.91 2.02
CA GLY A 62 -10.33 3.83 2.65
C GLY A 62 -11.78 3.64 2.20
N LEU A 63 -11.99 3.36 0.91
CA LEU A 63 -13.32 3.04 0.36
C LEU A 63 -13.82 1.67 0.87
N LEU A 64 -12.94 0.69 1.04
CA LEU A 64 -13.28 -0.65 1.51
C LEU A 64 -13.51 -0.71 3.03
N CYS A 65 -12.91 0.21 3.78
CA CYS A 65 -12.97 0.25 5.25
C CYS A 65 -13.75 1.49 5.74
N PRO A 66 -15.04 1.64 5.45
CA PRO A 66 -15.79 2.87 5.73
C PRO A 66 -15.93 3.19 7.23
N LYS A 67 -15.68 2.22 8.11
CA LYS A 67 -15.67 2.37 9.57
C LYS A 67 -14.26 2.35 10.16
N GLY A 68 -13.26 2.11 9.30
CA GLY A 68 -11.86 2.03 9.64
C GLY A 68 -11.14 3.36 9.53
N LYS A 69 -9.84 3.31 9.79
CA LYS A 69 -8.92 4.45 9.68
C LYS A 69 -7.69 4.04 8.89
N ILE A 70 -7.32 4.82 7.91
CA ILE A 70 -6.12 4.63 7.10
C ILE A 70 -5.15 5.75 7.45
N VAL A 71 -3.92 5.40 7.80
CA VAL A 71 -2.85 6.38 7.98
C VAL A 71 -1.88 6.22 6.82
N ALA A 72 -1.84 7.21 5.95
CA ALA A 72 -0.94 7.29 4.81
C ALA A 72 0.34 8.03 5.22
N ILE A 73 1.46 7.32 5.26
CA ILE A 73 2.76 7.85 5.67
C ILE A 73 3.60 8.12 4.42
N GLU A 74 3.96 9.38 4.22
CA GLU A 74 4.78 9.82 3.10
C GLU A 74 5.79 10.87 3.57
N ARG A 75 7.04 10.72 3.15
CA ARG A 75 8.11 11.62 3.57
C ARG A 75 8.17 12.93 2.77
N ASP A 76 7.74 12.89 1.53
CA ASP A 76 7.76 14.01 0.61
C ASP A 76 6.46 14.82 0.76
N GLU A 77 6.58 16.12 1.06
CA GLU A 77 5.43 16.99 1.33
C GLU A 77 4.58 17.23 0.08
N ASP A 78 5.21 17.36 -1.09
CA ASP A 78 4.49 17.56 -2.36
C ASP A 78 3.69 16.31 -2.72
N VAL A 79 4.26 15.12 -2.49
CA VAL A 79 3.60 13.84 -2.70
C VAL A 79 2.46 13.64 -1.69
N ALA A 80 2.67 14.01 -0.44
CA ALA A 80 1.62 14.00 0.59
C ALA A 80 0.44 14.94 0.20
N GLY A 81 0.74 16.12 -0.37
CA GLY A 81 -0.26 17.00 -0.93
C GLY A 81 -1.07 16.38 -2.08
N LEU A 82 -0.44 15.51 -2.86
CA LEU A 82 -1.11 14.75 -3.92
C LEU A 82 -2.08 13.72 -3.35
N ILE A 83 -1.72 13.03 -2.25
CA ILE A 83 -2.62 12.12 -1.55
C ILE A 83 -3.91 12.85 -1.13
N ALA A 84 -3.77 14.05 -0.56
CA ALA A 84 -4.91 14.86 -0.14
C ALA A 84 -5.85 15.20 -1.32
N LYS A 85 -5.29 15.59 -2.47
CA LYS A 85 -6.06 15.85 -3.70
C LYS A 85 -6.82 14.62 -4.18
N ASN A 86 -6.16 13.47 -4.20
CA ASN A 86 -6.78 12.22 -4.58
C ASN A 86 -7.87 11.80 -3.57
N CYS A 87 -7.65 11.94 -2.27
CA CYS A 87 -8.70 11.69 -1.26
C CYS A 87 -9.94 12.56 -1.51
N GLN A 88 -9.76 13.84 -1.78
CA GLN A 88 -10.86 14.75 -2.12
C GLN A 88 -11.59 14.31 -3.39
N LYS A 89 -10.84 13.96 -4.43
CA LYS A 89 -11.35 13.51 -5.74
C LYS A 89 -12.23 12.27 -5.64
N PHE A 90 -11.83 11.29 -4.85
CA PHE A 90 -12.57 10.05 -4.64
C PHE A 90 -13.56 10.10 -3.47
N GLY A 91 -13.65 11.23 -2.75
CA GLY A 91 -14.56 11.40 -1.63
C GLY A 91 -14.20 10.57 -0.38
N VAL A 92 -12.94 10.16 -0.26
CA VAL A 92 -12.44 9.38 0.89
C VAL A 92 -12.14 10.32 2.06
N LYS A 93 -12.71 10.02 3.24
CA LYS A 93 -12.66 10.91 4.41
C LYS A 93 -11.95 10.31 5.63
N ASN A 94 -11.63 9.03 5.58
CA ASN A 94 -11.04 8.27 6.68
C ASN A 94 -9.54 8.00 6.48
N VAL A 95 -8.88 8.78 5.62
CA VAL A 95 -7.43 8.78 5.42
C VAL A 95 -6.82 9.95 6.17
N GLU A 96 -5.95 9.65 7.12
CA GLU A 96 -5.06 10.61 7.78
C GLU A 96 -3.70 10.59 7.08
N ILE A 97 -3.17 11.76 6.73
CA ILE A 97 -1.87 11.87 6.06
C ILE A 97 -0.82 12.26 7.10
N LYS A 98 0.21 11.45 7.23
CA LYS A 98 1.37 11.70 8.09
C LYS A 98 2.59 11.97 7.26
N ILE A 99 3.08 13.22 7.29
CA ILE A 99 4.32 13.60 6.62
C ILE A 99 5.50 13.24 7.52
N GLY A 100 6.48 12.55 6.97
CA GLY A 100 7.72 12.20 7.64
C GLY A 100 8.29 10.85 7.23
N SER A 101 9.52 10.62 7.64
CA SER A 101 10.21 9.34 7.40
C SER A 101 9.83 8.30 8.46
N ALA A 102 9.55 7.08 8.03
CA ALA A 102 9.43 5.94 8.92
C ALA A 102 10.82 5.33 9.21
N PRO A 103 11.06 4.81 10.42
CA PRO A 103 10.08 4.63 11.51
C PRO A 103 9.87 5.87 12.40
N GLU A 104 10.69 6.93 12.33
CA GLU A 104 10.73 8.04 13.28
C GLU A 104 9.37 8.75 13.42
N CYS A 105 8.71 9.04 12.30
CA CYS A 105 7.43 9.74 12.32
C CYS A 105 6.29 8.91 12.92
N LEU A 106 6.44 7.59 12.97
CA LEU A 106 5.42 6.67 13.50
C LEU A 106 5.25 6.79 15.02
N THR A 107 6.26 7.28 15.73
CA THR A 107 6.22 7.47 17.19
C THR A 107 5.10 8.39 17.65
N SER A 108 4.68 9.31 16.78
CA SER A 108 3.61 10.27 17.09
C SER A 108 2.20 9.76 16.79
N LEU A 109 2.06 8.56 16.22
CA LEU A 109 0.77 7.97 15.93
C LEU A 109 0.16 7.38 17.21
N SER A 110 -1.08 7.75 17.48
CA SER A 110 -1.78 7.39 18.73
C SER A 110 -2.56 6.07 18.66
N THR A 111 -2.80 5.55 17.44
CA THR A 111 -3.65 4.38 17.23
C THR A 111 -2.83 3.26 16.58
N ASP A 112 -2.79 2.10 17.23
CA ASP A 112 -2.09 0.93 16.73
C ASP A 112 -2.86 0.28 15.56
N PRO A 113 -2.17 -0.14 14.49
CA PRO A 113 -2.80 -0.72 13.32
C PRO A 113 -3.14 -2.20 13.52
N ASP A 114 -4.17 -2.68 12.86
CA ASP A 114 -4.41 -4.12 12.63
C ASP A 114 -3.92 -4.57 11.26
N ARG A 115 -3.56 -3.61 10.39
CA ARG A 115 -3.00 -3.84 9.05
C ARG A 115 -1.83 -2.91 8.80
N ILE A 116 -0.79 -3.45 8.19
CA ILE A 116 0.41 -2.70 7.78
C ILE A 116 0.69 -3.02 6.32
N CYS A 117 0.94 -1.98 5.54
CA CYS A 117 1.47 -2.07 4.19
C CYS A 117 2.77 -1.24 4.11
N ILE A 118 3.85 -1.84 3.60
CA ILE A 118 5.13 -1.16 3.40
C ILE A 118 5.48 -1.26 1.93
N GLU A 119 5.42 -0.13 1.23
CA GLU A 119 5.76 -0.06 -0.18
C GLU A 119 7.17 0.52 -0.38
N GLY A 120 8.15 -0.36 -0.44
CA GLY A 120 9.56 0.01 -0.67
C GLY A 120 10.22 0.64 0.56
N GLY A 121 11.46 1.12 0.35
CA GLY A 121 12.26 1.78 1.37
C GLY A 121 13.62 1.13 1.59
N ARG A 122 14.63 1.97 1.91
CA ARG A 122 16.01 1.47 2.17
C ARG A 122 16.13 0.75 3.51
N SER A 123 15.23 1.04 4.45
CA SER A 123 15.24 0.51 5.82
C SER A 123 14.03 -0.38 6.08
N VAL A 124 13.63 -1.21 5.10
CA VAL A 124 12.42 -2.03 5.20
C VAL A 124 12.41 -2.92 6.45
N SER A 125 13.55 -3.49 6.84
CA SER A 125 13.66 -4.33 8.03
C SER A 125 13.39 -3.54 9.32
N GLU A 126 14.02 -2.38 9.49
CA GLU A 126 13.83 -1.51 10.65
C GLU A 126 12.39 -0.99 10.75
N ILE A 127 11.81 -0.58 9.62
CA ILE A 127 10.41 -0.15 9.55
C ILE A 127 9.48 -1.30 9.93
N LEU A 128 9.72 -2.50 9.40
CA LEU A 128 8.89 -3.68 9.66
C LEU A 128 8.99 -4.09 11.14
N GLU A 129 10.19 -4.09 11.73
CA GLU A 129 10.40 -4.40 13.14
C GLU A 129 9.63 -3.41 14.04
N TYR A 130 9.77 -2.11 13.81
CA TYR A 130 9.03 -1.09 14.55
C TYR A 130 7.50 -1.25 14.40
N CYS A 131 7.04 -1.40 13.16
CA CYS A 131 5.63 -1.57 12.88
C CYS A 131 5.05 -2.85 13.50
N TRP A 132 5.86 -3.92 13.57
CA TRP A 132 5.46 -5.19 14.17
C TRP A 132 5.22 -5.08 15.68
N GLU A 133 6.01 -4.30 16.39
CA GLU A 133 5.79 -4.03 17.82
C GLU A 133 4.41 -3.39 18.04
N ARG A 134 4.04 -2.43 17.18
CA ARG A 134 2.78 -1.68 17.22
C ARG A 134 1.59 -2.43 16.61
N LEU A 135 1.85 -3.44 15.79
CA LEU A 135 0.79 -4.24 15.16
C LEU A 135 -0.03 -4.97 16.24
N GLN A 136 -1.34 -4.85 16.17
CA GLN A 136 -2.26 -5.56 17.07
C GLN A 136 -2.11 -7.08 16.92
N ASN A 137 -2.48 -7.85 17.96
CA ASN A 137 -2.57 -9.30 17.85
C ASN A 137 -3.58 -9.70 16.77
N GLU A 138 -3.32 -10.78 16.06
CA GLU A 138 -4.05 -11.22 14.86
C GLU A 138 -3.96 -10.21 13.70
N GLY A 139 -3.10 -9.21 13.82
CA GLY A 139 -2.81 -8.23 12.78
C GLY A 139 -1.97 -8.82 11.66
N ARG A 140 -2.02 -8.18 10.50
CA ARG A 140 -1.33 -8.63 9.29
C ARG A 140 -0.45 -7.53 8.71
N ALA A 141 0.78 -7.85 8.41
CA ALA A 141 1.72 -6.96 7.74
C ALA A 141 2.04 -7.46 6.34
N ILE A 142 2.19 -6.51 5.42
CA ILE A 142 2.64 -6.73 4.05
C ILE A 142 3.83 -5.82 3.78
N ALA A 143 4.83 -6.35 3.08
CA ALA A 143 5.90 -5.55 2.51
C ALA A 143 6.11 -5.94 1.04
N THR A 144 6.40 -4.95 0.20
CA THR A 144 6.59 -5.15 -1.24
C THR A 144 8.02 -4.83 -1.66
N THR A 145 8.52 -5.55 -2.65
CA THR A 145 9.82 -5.29 -3.25
C THR A 145 9.90 -5.84 -4.68
N ASN A 146 10.75 -5.24 -5.50
CA ASN A 146 11.09 -5.74 -6.83
C ASN A 146 12.56 -6.20 -6.93
N SER A 147 13.28 -6.28 -5.81
CA SER A 147 14.68 -6.71 -5.76
C SER A 147 14.86 -7.98 -4.94
N LEU A 148 15.92 -8.72 -5.25
CA LEU A 148 16.30 -9.93 -4.51
C LEU A 148 16.75 -9.60 -3.09
N GLU A 149 17.49 -8.51 -2.92
CA GLU A 149 17.95 -8.03 -1.61
C GLU A 149 16.78 -7.66 -0.72
N GLY A 150 15.78 -6.96 -1.27
CA GLY A 150 14.56 -6.63 -0.55
C GLY A 150 13.76 -7.87 -0.17
N LEU A 151 13.64 -8.85 -1.08
CA LEU A 151 12.97 -10.12 -0.80
C LEU A 151 13.65 -10.86 0.37
N TYR A 152 14.98 -10.92 0.34
CA TYR A 152 15.75 -11.54 1.42
C TYR A 152 15.55 -10.79 2.75
N ALA A 153 15.71 -9.47 2.75
CA ALA A 153 15.58 -8.64 3.96
C ALA A 153 14.19 -8.77 4.60
N ILE A 154 13.13 -8.69 3.81
CA ILE A 154 11.75 -8.83 4.30
C ILE A 154 11.52 -10.24 4.86
N SER A 155 11.95 -11.27 4.13
CA SER A 155 11.78 -12.66 4.56
C SER A 155 12.53 -12.96 5.86
N GLU A 156 13.77 -12.46 6.01
CA GLU A 156 14.55 -12.57 7.22
C GLU A 156 13.88 -11.84 8.39
N SER A 157 13.33 -10.63 8.17
CA SER A 157 12.62 -9.88 9.21
C SER A 157 11.38 -10.64 9.69
N PHE A 158 10.53 -11.17 8.80
CA PHE A 158 9.38 -11.97 9.21
C PHE A 158 9.78 -13.23 9.99
N ALA A 159 10.89 -13.87 9.62
CA ALA A 159 11.41 -15.03 10.35
C ALA A 159 11.87 -14.64 11.77
N LYS A 160 12.62 -13.55 11.92
CA LYS A 160 13.06 -13.01 13.22
C LYS A 160 11.89 -12.62 14.12
N LEU A 161 10.85 -12.03 13.52
CA LEU A 161 9.63 -11.59 14.20
C LEU A 161 8.67 -12.75 14.49
N GLN A 162 9.02 -13.98 14.12
CA GLN A 162 8.21 -15.19 14.30
C GLN A 162 6.80 -15.07 13.70
N ALA A 163 6.70 -14.35 12.57
CA ALA A 163 5.45 -14.19 11.86
C ALA A 163 4.86 -15.56 11.47
N ARG A 164 3.54 -15.66 11.57
CA ARG A 164 2.79 -16.84 11.14
C ARG A 164 2.18 -16.63 9.78
N ASN A 165 1.82 -17.73 9.12
CA ASN A 165 1.13 -17.71 7.82
C ASN A 165 1.84 -16.80 6.81
N VAL A 166 3.19 -16.91 6.74
CA VAL A 166 3.98 -16.13 5.81
C VAL A 166 3.71 -16.61 4.39
N GLU A 167 3.29 -15.69 3.54
CA GLU A 167 3.03 -15.94 2.12
C GLU A 167 3.91 -15.03 1.27
N VAL A 168 4.43 -15.56 0.17
CA VAL A 168 5.18 -14.80 -0.83
C VAL A 168 4.49 -14.94 -2.17
N VAL A 169 4.03 -13.85 -2.73
CA VAL A 169 3.38 -13.80 -4.04
C VAL A 169 4.21 -12.94 -4.98
N GLN A 170 4.49 -13.41 -6.18
CA GLN A 170 5.07 -12.61 -7.25
C GLN A 170 3.99 -12.22 -8.25
N SER A 171 3.78 -10.92 -8.46
CA SER A 171 2.95 -10.44 -9.57
C SER A 171 3.76 -10.44 -10.86
N SER A 172 3.21 -11.02 -11.94
CA SER A 172 3.75 -10.95 -13.29
C SER A 172 2.60 -10.76 -14.27
N VAL A 173 2.42 -9.53 -14.72
CA VAL A 173 1.28 -9.13 -15.54
C VAL A 173 1.78 -8.49 -16.83
N ASN A 174 1.06 -8.74 -17.92
CA ASN A 174 1.26 -8.06 -19.18
C ASN A 174 -0.02 -7.34 -19.58
N ARG A 175 0.11 -6.08 -19.99
CA ARG A 175 -0.99 -5.28 -20.56
C ARG A 175 -0.85 -5.18 -22.06
N LEU A 176 -1.97 -5.23 -22.78
CA LEU A 176 -1.99 -4.97 -24.21
C LEU A 176 -1.80 -3.45 -24.45
N GLU A 177 -0.79 -3.11 -25.21
CA GLU A 177 -0.49 -1.72 -25.60
C GLU A 177 -0.46 -1.58 -27.12
N THR A 178 -0.90 -0.43 -27.62
CA THR A 178 -0.75 -0.06 -29.04
C THR A 178 0.55 0.71 -29.20
N ARG A 179 1.50 0.17 -29.99
CA ARG A 179 2.76 0.81 -30.35
C ARG A 179 2.81 0.98 -31.86
N GLY A 180 2.55 2.20 -32.33
CA GLY A 180 2.36 2.47 -33.74
C GLY A 180 1.18 1.67 -34.30
N ASN A 181 1.42 0.82 -35.30
CA ASN A 181 0.40 -0.03 -35.95
C ASN A 181 0.29 -1.44 -35.35
N ARG A 182 0.96 -1.69 -34.23
CA ARG A 182 1.01 -3.02 -33.62
C ARG A 182 0.39 -3.01 -32.22
N GLN A 183 -0.26 -4.10 -31.89
CA GLN A 183 -0.68 -4.40 -30.53
C GLN A 183 0.31 -5.37 -29.92
N VAL A 184 0.89 -5.00 -28.78
CA VAL A 184 1.92 -5.79 -28.10
C VAL A 184 1.59 -5.95 -26.63
N PHE A 185 1.91 -7.10 -26.05
CA PHE A 185 1.83 -7.27 -24.62
C PHE A 185 3.11 -6.70 -23.98
N ALA A 186 2.94 -5.64 -23.20
CA ALA A 186 3.99 -4.99 -22.42
C ALA A 186 3.96 -5.48 -20.98
N ALA A 187 5.12 -5.90 -20.48
CA ALA A 187 5.23 -6.35 -19.09
C ALA A 187 5.05 -5.17 -18.12
N VAL A 188 4.20 -5.36 -17.12
CA VAL A 188 4.21 -4.55 -15.90
C VAL A 188 5.38 -5.05 -15.03
N SER A 189 6.13 -4.13 -14.42
CA SER A 189 7.26 -4.51 -13.56
C SER A 189 6.83 -5.54 -12.52
N PRO A 190 7.49 -6.72 -12.45
CA PRO A 190 7.15 -7.72 -11.45
C PRO A 190 7.39 -7.17 -10.04
N MET A 191 6.54 -7.58 -9.10
CA MET A 191 6.63 -7.18 -7.71
C MET A 191 6.47 -8.41 -6.83
N PHE A 192 7.31 -8.56 -5.81
CA PHE A 192 7.10 -9.50 -4.73
C PHE A 192 6.27 -8.84 -3.64
N ILE A 193 5.29 -9.56 -3.14
CA ILE A 193 4.40 -9.18 -2.05
C ILE A 193 4.58 -10.25 -0.98
N ILE A 194 5.16 -9.87 0.14
CA ILE A 194 5.40 -10.76 1.27
C ILE A 194 4.47 -10.35 2.40
N SER A 195 3.72 -11.28 2.94
CA SER A 195 2.78 -11.03 4.01
C SER A 195 2.96 -12.01 5.16
N GLY A 196 2.62 -11.58 6.39
CA GLY A 196 2.69 -12.39 7.59
C GLY A 196 1.74 -11.89 8.67
N GLU A 197 1.40 -12.76 9.62
CA GLU A 197 0.46 -12.50 10.71
C GLU A 197 1.16 -12.51 12.06
N LYS A 198 0.79 -11.57 12.94
CA LYS A 198 1.17 -11.53 14.35
C LYS A 198 0.18 -12.33 15.17
N LEU A 199 0.66 -13.14 16.11
CA LEU A 199 -0.18 -13.86 17.07
C LEU A 199 -0.60 -12.96 18.21
#